data_81c444adf49fd4e3f632779c2a63276a
#
_entry.id   81c444adf49fd4e3f632779c2a63276a
#
_cell.length_a   1.000
_cell.length_b   1.000
_cell.length_c   1.000
_cell.angle_alpha   90.00
_cell.angle_beta   90.00
_cell.angle_gamma   90.00
#
_symmetry.space_group_name_H-M   'P 1'
#
loop_
_entity.id
_entity.type
_entity.pdbx_description
1 polymer ?
#
loop_
_entity_poly.entity_id
_entity_poly.type
_entity_poly.pdbx_seq_one_letter_code
_entity_poly.pdbx_strand_id
1 'polypeptide(L)'
;MAAKDVKFGNEARVKILRGVNILADAVKVTLGPKGRNVVLDKSFGAPVITKDGVSVAREIELEDKFENMGAQMVKEVASKANDAAGDGTTTATVLAQSIVNEGLKAVAAGMNPMDLKRGIDKAVIAAVEELRRLSVPCSDSKAIAQVGTISANSDETVGTLIAEAMAKVGKEGVITVEEGSGLQDELDVVEGMQFDRGYLSPYFVNKPETGVVELESPFILLVDKKISNIREMLPILEAVAKASKPLLIIAEDVEGEALATLVVNTMRGIVKVAAVKAPGFGDRRKAMLQDIAVLTAGTVISEEIGLELEKATLEDMGQAKRVVITKDTTTVIDGMGNKALISSRVAQINQQRDEATSDYDREKLQERVAKLAGGVAVIKVGAATEVEMKEKKARVEDALHSTRAAVEEGVVAGGGVALIRAANSISELRGDNEDQNVGIKVACRAMEAPLRRIVANAGEEPSVIANKVKAGEGNTGYNAATEQYGNMIDMGILDPTKVTRSALQYAASIAGLMITTECMITELPKEDKPEVGGGNMGGMGGMGGMGNMM
;
A
#
# COMPACT_ATOMS: atom_id res chain seq x y z
N MET A 1 -10.80 -3.46 -34.62
CA MET A 1 -10.82 -2.53 -33.45
C MET A 1 -12.28 -2.27 -33.13
N ALA A 2 -12.67 -2.28 -31.86
CA ALA A 2 -14.02 -1.90 -31.46
C ALA A 2 -14.24 -0.40 -31.75
N ALA A 3 -15.48 -0.03 -32.13
CA ALA A 3 -15.84 1.37 -32.32
C ALA A 3 -15.72 2.13 -30.97
N LYS A 4 -15.36 3.40 -31.06
CA LYS A 4 -15.16 4.26 -29.87
C LYS A 4 -16.28 5.30 -29.77
N ASP A 5 -16.71 5.57 -28.55
CA ASP A 5 -17.54 6.72 -28.20
C ASP A 5 -16.63 7.84 -27.71
N VAL A 6 -16.91 9.07 -28.15
CA VAL A 6 -16.04 10.24 -27.88
C VAL A 6 -16.92 11.39 -27.39
N LYS A 7 -16.55 11.96 -26.22
CA LYS A 7 -17.20 13.11 -25.63
C LYS A 7 -16.22 14.26 -25.46
N PHE A 8 -16.68 15.48 -25.69
CA PHE A 8 -15.87 16.69 -25.70
C PHE A 8 -16.41 17.74 -24.72
N GLY A 9 -15.54 18.65 -24.31
CA GLY A 9 -15.86 19.87 -23.63
C GLY A 9 -16.69 19.65 -22.37
N ASN A 10 -17.79 20.38 -22.25
CA ASN A 10 -18.61 20.34 -21.04
C ASN A 10 -19.27 18.96 -20.79
N GLU A 11 -19.63 18.23 -21.85
CA GLU A 11 -20.22 16.89 -21.69
C GLU A 11 -19.23 15.92 -21.03
N ALA A 12 -17.97 15.94 -21.46
CA ALA A 12 -16.90 15.13 -20.85
C ALA A 12 -16.68 15.53 -19.38
N ARG A 13 -16.60 16.84 -19.09
CA ARG A 13 -16.37 17.35 -17.73
C ARG A 13 -17.50 17.00 -16.76
N VAL A 14 -18.75 17.08 -17.17
CA VAL A 14 -19.90 16.68 -16.33
C VAL A 14 -19.85 15.20 -15.97
N LYS A 15 -19.45 14.33 -16.91
CA LYS A 15 -19.30 12.90 -16.65
C LYS A 15 -18.15 12.59 -15.71
N ILE A 16 -16.97 13.20 -15.92
CA ILE A 16 -15.84 13.11 -14.98
C ILE A 16 -16.28 13.51 -13.58
N LEU A 17 -16.88 14.70 -13.45
CA LEU A 17 -17.28 15.25 -12.17
C LEU A 17 -18.26 14.35 -11.42
N ARG A 18 -19.22 13.74 -12.14
CA ARG A 18 -20.18 12.83 -11.54
C ARG A 18 -19.50 11.56 -11.00
N GLY A 19 -18.61 10.95 -11.77
CA GLY A 19 -17.84 9.79 -11.32
C GLY A 19 -16.94 10.09 -10.10
N VAL A 20 -16.25 11.22 -10.13
CA VAL A 20 -15.45 11.73 -8.99
C VAL A 20 -16.32 11.86 -7.74
N ASN A 21 -17.49 12.48 -7.86
CA ASN A 21 -18.36 12.72 -6.71
C ASN A 21 -18.96 11.42 -6.15
N ILE A 22 -19.39 10.49 -6.99
CA ILE A 22 -19.94 9.20 -6.54
C ILE A 22 -18.90 8.46 -5.69
N LEU A 23 -17.67 8.31 -6.18
CA LEU A 23 -16.63 7.61 -5.45
C LEU A 23 -16.25 8.37 -4.18
N ALA A 24 -15.95 9.66 -4.27
CA ALA A 24 -15.51 10.44 -3.13
C ALA A 24 -16.59 10.55 -2.05
N ASP A 25 -17.88 10.60 -2.42
CA ASP A 25 -19.00 10.65 -1.47
C ASP A 25 -19.14 9.35 -0.69
N ALA A 26 -18.86 8.21 -1.31
CA ALA A 26 -18.84 6.92 -0.63
C ALA A 26 -17.64 6.80 0.33
N VAL A 27 -16.45 7.27 -0.08
CA VAL A 27 -15.22 7.19 0.73
C VAL A 27 -15.24 8.17 1.91
N LYS A 28 -15.65 9.43 1.68
CA LYS A 28 -15.53 10.53 2.69
C LYS A 28 -16.37 10.34 3.95
N VAL A 29 -17.35 9.41 3.95
CA VAL A 29 -18.16 9.12 5.15
C VAL A 29 -17.36 8.46 6.26
N THR A 30 -16.21 7.87 5.93
CA THR A 30 -15.32 7.19 6.87
C THR A 30 -14.38 8.14 7.61
N LEU A 31 -14.22 9.40 7.16
CA LEU A 31 -13.21 10.32 7.63
C LEU A 31 -13.48 10.84 9.05
N GLY A 32 -12.44 10.78 9.89
CA GLY A 32 -12.41 11.37 11.23
C GLY A 32 -12.99 10.48 12.33
N PRO A 33 -12.94 10.93 13.60
CA PRO A 33 -13.27 10.10 14.77
C PRO A 33 -14.74 9.67 14.81
N LYS A 34 -15.65 10.48 14.24
CA LYS A 34 -17.08 10.15 14.09
C LYS A 34 -17.43 9.66 12.68
N GLY A 35 -16.42 9.24 11.90
CA GLY A 35 -16.61 8.57 10.61
C GLY A 35 -17.36 7.24 10.76
N ARG A 36 -18.09 6.84 9.71
CA ARG A 36 -18.97 5.67 9.71
C ARG A 36 -18.42 4.56 8.83
N ASN A 37 -18.84 3.34 9.10
CA ASN A 37 -18.50 2.18 8.29
C ASN A 37 -19.24 2.20 6.95
N VAL A 38 -18.61 1.61 5.94
CA VAL A 38 -19.19 1.26 4.66
C VAL A 38 -19.33 -0.26 4.58
N VAL A 39 -20.44 -0.73 4.06
CA VAL A 39 -20.70 -2.16 3.82
C VAL A 39 -20.44 -2.43 2.34
N LEU A 40 -19.57 -3.40 2.07
CA LEU A 40 -19.19 -3.82 0.74
C LEU A 40 -19.76 -5.21 0.47
N ASP A 41 -20.49 -5.36 -0.63
CA ASP A 41 -20.96 -6.67 -1.11
C ASP A 41 -19.78 -7.46 -1.68
N LYS A 42 -19.80 -8.76 -1.54
CA LYS A 42 -18.80 -9.67 -2.11
C LYS A 42 -19.50 -10.71 -2.95
N SER A 43 -18.93 -11.02 -4.11
CA SER A 43 -19.44 -12.05 -5.02
C SER A 43 -19.55 -13.43 -4.35
N PHE A 44 -18.73 -13.68 -3.31
CA PHE A 44 -18.74 -14.90 -2.49
C PHE A 44 -18.45 -14.54 -1.04
N GLY A 45 -19.21 -15.11 -0.11
CA GLY A 45 -19.05 -14.91 1.33
C GLY A 45 -19.97 -13.84 1.91
N ALA A 46 -19.69 -13.44 3.15
CA ALA A 46 -20.43 -12.39 3.85
C ALA A 46 -19.98 -10.98 3.38
N PRO A 47 -20.88 -9.97 3.42
CA PRO A 47 -20.51 -8.59 3.19
C PRO A 47 -19.37 -8.15 4.13
N VAL A 48 -18.46 -7.33 3.63
CA VAL A 48 -17.34 -6.76 4.40
C VAL A 48 -17.74 -5.40 4.93
N ILE A 49 -17.48 -5.15 6.20
CA ILE A 49 -17.66 -3.85 6.85
C ILE A 49 -16.29 -3.23 7.05
N THR A 50 -16.09 -2.02 6.53
CA THR A 50 -14.79 -1.34 6.62
C THR A 50 -14.92 0.17 6.81
N LYS A 51 -13.89 0.78 7.38
CA LYS A 51 -13.65 2.23 7.38
C LYS A 51 -12.47 2.62 6.50
N ASP A 52 -11.73 1.65 5.97
CA ASP A 52 -10.59 1.92 5.10
C ASP A 52 -11.04 2.51 3.77
N GLY A 53 -10.54 3.72 3.47
CA GLY A 53 -10.92 4.47 2.27
C GLY A 53 -10.43 3.82 0.98
N VAL A 54 -9.27 3.13 0.98
CA VAL A 54 -8.76 2.47 -0.22
C VAL A 54 -9.59 1.24 -0.57
N SER A 55 -10.00 0.46 0.43
CA SER A 55 -10.88 -0.69 0.24
C SER A 55 -12.24 -0.27 -0.34
N VAL A 56 -12.83 0.81 0.20
CA VAL A 56 -14.08 1.35 -0.35
C VAL A 56 -13.87 1.83 -1.80
N ALA A 57 -12.80 2.56 -2.07
CA ALA A 57 -12.53 3.09 -3.42
C ALA A 57 -12.32 1.97 -4.45
N ARG A 58 -11.66 0.86 -4.07
CA ARG A 58 -11.39 -0.27 -4.96
C ARG A 58 -12.65 -0.99 -5.44
N GLU A 59 -13.67 -1.09 -4.61
CA GLU A 59 -14.92 -1.78 -4.94
C GLU A 59 -15.87 -0.97 -5.83
N ILE A 60 -15.64 0.36 -5.97
CA ILE A 60 -16.53 1.19 -6.78
C ILE A 60 -16.20 1.05 -8.26
N GLU A 61 -17.18 0.55 -9.00
CA GLU A 61 -17.21 0.49 -10.45
C GLU A 61 -18.57 0.97 -10.95
N LEU A 62 -18.57 1.87 -11.94
CA LEU A 62 -19.80 2.51 -12.42
C LEU A 62 -20.17 1.95 -13.79
N GLU A 63 -21.46 1.77 -14.03
CA GLU A 63 -22.03 1.26 -15.29
C GLU A 63 -21.71 2.19 -16.47
N ASP A 64 -21.88 3.51 -16.29
CA ASP A 64 -21.51 4.50 -17.31
C ASP A 64 -19.99 4.60 -17.40
N LYS A 65 -19.42 4.19 -18.53
CA LYS A 65 -17.97 4.13 -18.75
C LYS A 65 -17.27 5.48 -18.61
N PHE A 66 -17.92 6.58 -18.98
CA PHE A 66 -17.36 7.92 -18.84
C PHE A 66 -17.33 8.37 -17.37
N GLU A 67 -18.42 8.11 -16.63
CA GLU A 67 -18.45 8.36 -15.18
C GLU A 67 -17.44 7.48 -14.47
N ASN A 68 -17.32 6.21 -14.88
CA ASN A 68 -16.35 5.27 -14.34
C ASN A 68 -14.90 5.75 -14.54
N MET A 69 -14.56 6.36 -15.68
CA MET A 69 -13.22 6.95 -15.87
C MET A 69 -12.92 8.02 -14.83
N GLY A 70 -13.89 8.88 -14.49
CA GLY A 70 -13.74 9.87 -13.40
C GLY A 70 -13.53 9.21 -12.03
N ALA A 71 -14.29 8.17 -11.73
CA ALA A 71 -14.14 7.39 -10.51
C ALA A 71 -12.76 6.69 -10.44
N GLN A 72 -12.31 6.05 -11.54
CA GLN A 72 -11.00 5.39 -11.60
C GLN A 72 -9.82 6.35 -11.39
N MET A 73 -9.91 7.59 -11.86
CA MET A 73 -8.88 8.59 -11.59
C MET A 73 -8.77 8.94 -10.10
N VAL A 74 -9.88 9.05 -9.38
CA VAL A 74 -9.86 9.27 -7.91
C VAL A 74 -9.42 8.01 -7.18
N LYS A 75 -9.77 6.83 -7.67
CA LYS A 75 -9.26 5.55 -7.16
C LYS A 75 -7.73 5.49 -7.24
N GLU A 76 -7.14 5.99 -8.32
CA GLU A 76 -5.69 6.10 -8.47
C GLU A 76 -5.08 7.06 -7.43
N VAL A 77 -5.75 8.19 -7.09
CA VAL A 77 -5.30 9.08 -6.00
C VAL A 77 -5.21 8.34 -4.67
N ALA A 78 -6.27 7.59 -4.30
CA ALA A 78 -6.31 6.83 -3.07
C ALA A 78 -5.21 5.74 -3.05
N SER A 79 -5.04 5.00 -4.15
CA SER A 79 -4.01 3.96 -4.29
C SER A 79 -2.61 4.53 -4.16
N LYS A 80 -2.29 5.65 -4.82
CA LYS A 80 -0.97 6.30 -4.73
C LYS A 80 -0.67 6.84 -3.34
N ALA A 81 -1.66 7.39 -2.64
CA ALA A 81 -1.49 7.83 -1.26
C ALA A 81 -1.17 6.63 -0.35
N ASN A 82 -1.88 5.52 -0.53
CA ASN A 82 -1.62 4.27 0.19
C ASN A 82 -0.21 3.71 -0.12
N ASP A 83 0.18 3.63 -1.39
CA ASP A 83 1.49 3.10 -1.80
C ASP A 83 2.65 3.93 -1.21
N ALA A 84 2.49 5.25 -1.10
CA ALA A 84 3.55 6.16 -0.65
C ALA A 84 3.67 6.25 0.88
N ALA A 85 2.55 6.20 1.61
CA ALA A 85 2.50 6.48 3.03
C ALA A 85 1.70 5.45 3.86
N GLY A 86 1.03 4.50 3.20
CA GLY A 86 0.22 3.47 3.82
C GLY A 86 -1.05 3.96 4.51
N ASP A 87 -1.35 5.27 4.41
CA ASP A 87 -2.51 5.91 5.01
C ASP A 87 -2.87 7.20 4.23
N GLY A 88 -3.89 7.93 4.68
CA GLY A 88 -4.32 9.22 4.09
C GLY A 88 -5.18 9.09 2.84
N THR A 89 -5.65 7.90 2.52
CA THR A 89 -6.44 7.58 1.32
C THR A 89 -7.74 8.38 1.25
N THR A 90 -8.46 8.48 2.37
CA THR A 90 -9.69 9.26 2.48
C THR A 90 -9.42 10.77 2.38
N THR A 91 -8.36 11.26 3.03
CA THR A 91 -7.94 12.67 2.95
C THR A 91 -7.57 13.05 1.51
N ALA A 92 -6.79 12.21 0.82
CA ALA A 92 -6.41 12.42 -0.58
C ALA A 92 -7.64 12.46 -1.50
N THR A 93 -8.61 11.56 -1.29
CA THR A 93 -9.87 11.52 -2.04
C THR A 93 -10.70 12.79 -1.85
N VAL A 94 -10.81 13.28 -0.60
CA VAL A 94 -11.54 14.53 -0.27
C VAL A 94 -10.86 15.75 -0.89
N LEU A 95 -9.52 15.81 -0.83
CA LEU A 95 -8.75 16.87 -1.48
C LEU A 95 -8.94 16.86 -3.00
N ALA A 96 -8.82 15.69 -3.64
CA ALA A 96 -9.01 15.55 -5.08
C ALA A 96 -10.43 15.97 -5.51
N GLN A 97 -11.46 15.52 -4.80
CA GLN A 97 -12.84 15.93 -5.04
C GLN A 97 -12.99 17.45 -4.96
N SER A 98 -12.42 18.07 -3.93
CA SER A 98 -12.52 19.52 -3.73
C SER A 98 -11.80 20.30 -4.84
N ILE A 99 -10.59 19.89 -5.24
CA ILE A 99 -9.82 20.53 -6.31
C ILE A 99 -10.56 20.40 -7.64
N VAL A 100 -11.09 19.21 -7.98
CA VAL A 100 -11.85 19.01 -9.22
C VAL A 100 -13.13 19.83 -9.24
N ASN A 101 -13.91 19.83 -8.15
CA ASN A 101 -15.13 20.59 -8.05
C ASN A 101 -14.90 22.12 -8.24
N GLU A 102 -13.95 22.69 -7.52
CA GLU A 102 -13.67 24.13 -7.62
C GLU A 102 -12.95 24.48 -8.93
N GLY A 103 -12.04 23.62 -9.41
CA GLY A 103 -11.33 23.82 -10.67
C GLY A 103 -12.26 23.79 -11.88
N LEU A 104 -13.18 22.82 -11.97
CA LEU A 104 -14.13 22.74 -13.09
C LEU A 104 -15.16 23.89 -13.07
N LYS A 105 -15.50 24.45 -11.88
CA LYS A 105 -16.29 25.69 -11.81
C LYS A 105 -15.53 26.88 -12.43
N ALA A 106 -14.23 26.98 -12.16
CA ALA A 106 -13.39 28.03 -12.74
C ALA A 106 -13.25 27.87 -14.25
N VAL A 107 -13.09 26.63 -14.76
CA VAL A 107 -13.07 26.34 -16.20
C VAL A 107 -14.41 26.71 -16.85
N ALA A 108 -15.54 26.36 -16.22
CA ALA A 108 -16.88 26.73 -16.72
C ALA A 108 -17.10 28.26 -16.72
N ALA A 109 -16.41 29.00 -15.85
CA ALA A 109 -16.39 30.47 -15.84
C ALA A 109 -15.46 31.09 -16.90
N GLY A 110 -14.78 30.28 -17.73
CA GLY A 110 -13.94 30.72 -18.84
C GLY A 110 -12.45 30.86 -18.52
N MET A 111 -12.00 30.42 -17.35
CA MET A 111 -10.58 30.41 -17.01
C MET A 111 -9.80 29.35 -17.82
N ASN A 112 -8.53 29.64 -18.15
CA ASN A 112 -7.67 28.72 -18.87
C ASN A 112 -7.29 27.53 -17.98
N PRO A 113 -7.66 26.27 -18.35
CA PRO A 113 -7.40 25.09 -17.53
C PRO A 113 -5.91 24.84 -17.27
N MET A 114 -5.05 25.14 -18.23
CA MET A 114 -3.61 24.93 -18.11
C MET A 114 -2.97 25.90 -17.12
N ASP A 115 -3.43 27.16 -17.09
CA ASP A 115 -2.96 28.16 -16.14
C ASP A 115 -3.56 27.91 -14.74
N LEU A 116 -4.82 27.48 -14.65
CA LEU A 116 -5.38 26.98 -13.37
C LEU A 116 -4.50 25.88 -12.78
N LYS A 117 -4.13 24.88 -13.60
CA LYS A 117 -3.24 23.79 -13.15
C LYS A 117 -1.89 24.32 -12.67
N ARG A 118 -1.24 25.22 -13.41
CA ARG A 118 0.04 25.85 -12.99
C ARG A 118 -0.10 26.56 -11.64
N GLY A 119 -1.21 27.27 -11.42
CA GLY A 119 -1.51 27.92 -10.15
C GLY A 119 -1.70 26.93 -9.01
N ILE A 120 -2.43 25.83 -9.24
CA ILE A 120 -2.59 24.74 -8.27
C ILE A 120 -1.24 24.11 -7.93
N ASP A 121 -0.43 23.76 -8.93
CA ASP A 121 0.89 23.17 -8.74
C ASP A 121 1.81 24.08 -7.90
N LYS A 122 1.84 25.38 -8.21
CA LYS A 122 2.60 26.40 -7.47
C LYS A 122 2.17 26.46 -6.00
N ALA A 123 0.88 26.45 -5.73
CA ALA A 123 0.33 26.47 -4.37
C ALA A 123 0.68 25.19 -3.60
N VAL A 124 0.59 24.03 -4.24
CA VAL A 124 0.88 22.75 -3.61
C VAL A 124 2.36 22.61 -3.26
N ILE A 125 3.27 23.06 -4.14
CA ILE A 125 4.72 23.07 -3.84
C ILE A 125 4.98 23.91 -2.58
N ALA A 126 4.46 25.13 -2.52
CA ALA A 126 4.65 26.02 -1.37
C ALA A 126 3.98 25.47 -0.09
N ALA A 127 2.79 24.88 -0.20
CA ALA A 127 2.12 24.24 0.92
C ALA A 127 2.89 23.03 1.47
N VAL A 128 3.49 22.21 0.61
CA VAL A 128 4.32 21.05 1.03
C VAL A 128 5.58 21.51 1.76
N GLU A 129 6.22 22.59 1.30
CA GLU A 129 7.36 23.19 2.01
C GLU A 129 6.95 23.67 3.41
N GLU A 130 5.79 24.32 3.51
CA GLU A 130 5.26 24.77 4.79
C GLU A 130 4.89 23.58 5.71
N LEU A 131 4.28 22.52 5.21
CA LEU A 131 4.00 21.30 5.98
C LEU A 131 5.28 20.69 6.55
N ARG A 132 6.36 20.67 5.77
CA ARG A 132 7.68 20.22 6.26
C ARG A 132 8.23 21.15 7.35
N ARG A 133 8.04 22.45 7.22
CA ARG A 133 8.46 23.43 8.23
C ARG A 133 7.68 23.31 9.53
N LEU A 134 6.40 22.96 9.46
CA LEU A 134 5.52 22.73 10.61
C LEU A 134 5.77 21.38 11.29
N SER A 135 6.48 20.48 10.63
CA SER A 135 6.73 19.13 11.13
C SER A 135 7.58 19.14 12.40
N VAL A 136 7.17 18.33 13.37
CA VAL A 136 7.88 18.05 14.62
C VAL A 136 8.36 16.61 14.61
N PRO A 137 9.63 16.32 14.97
CA PRO A 137 10.14 14.95 15.01
C PRO A 137 9.30 14.04 15.93
N CYS A 138 8.96 12.84 15.44
CA CYS A 138 8.26 11.81 16.20
C CYS A 138 9.28 10.77 16.67
N SER A 139 9.84 10.95 17.85
CA SER A 139 10.94 10.09 18.36
C SER A 139 10.65 9.42 19.69
N ASP A 140 9.67 9.90 20.45
CA ASP A 140 9.32 9.33 21.74
C ASP A 140 8.17 8.30 21.61
N SER A 141 8.16 7.34 22.52
CA SER A 141 7.16 6.26 22.54
C SER A 141 5.73 6.78 22.71
N LYS A 142 5.55 7.93 23.38
CA LYS A 142 4.24 8.53 23.59
C LYS A 142 3.67 9.10 22.28
N ALA A 143 4.47 9.85 21.52
CA ALA A 143 4.05 10.38 20.22
C ALA A 143 3.75 9.24 19.23
N ILE A 144 4.56 8.18 19.24
CA ILE A 144 4.34 6.97 18.45
C ILE A 144 2.99 6.33 18.80
N ALA A 145 2.70 6.13 20.09
CA ALA A 145 1.43 5.59 20.54
C ALA A 145 0.24 6.48 20.13
N GLN A 146 0.38 7.79 20.25
CA GLN A 146 -0.67 8.74 19.85
C GLN A 146 -0.98 8.69 18.34
N VAL A 147 0.04 8.64 17.48
CA VAL A 147 -0.15 8.46 16.02
C VAL A 147 -0.87 7.14 15.74
N GLY A 148 -0.38 6.04 16.34
CA GLY A 148 -1.02 4.73 16.20
C GLY A 148 -2.48 4.72 16.67
N THR A 149 -2.77 5.35 17.79
CA THR A 149 -4.14 5.50 18.31
C THR A 149 -5.05 6.26 17.35
N ILE A 150 -4.60 7.39 16.83
CA ILE A 150 -5.40 8.20 15.88
C ILE A 150 -5.67 7.42 14.59
N SER A 151 -4.67 6.81 13.99
CA SER A 151 -4.82 6.02 12.77
C SER A 151 -5.67 4.75 13.01
N ALA A 152 -5.61 4.17 14.21
CA ALA A 152 -6.47 3.07 14.64
C ALA A 152 -7.90 3.49 15.06
N ASN A 153 -8.42 4.62 14.60
CA ASN A 153 -9.75 5.14 14.96
C ASN A 153 -9.95 5.36 16.47
N SER A 154 -8.95 5.91 17.15
CA SER A 154 -8.91 6.19 18.60
C SER A 154 -8.84 4.94 19.48
N ASP A 155 -8.29 3.83 18.97
CA ASP A 155 -8.01 2.63 19.74
C ASP A 155 -6.64 2.74 20.42
N GLU A 156 -6.63 3.08 21.71
CA GLU A 156 -5.42 3.25 22.52
C GLU A 156 -4.63 1.93 22.68
N THR A 157 -5.32 0.80 22.61
CA THR A 157 -4.68 -0.52 22.75
C THR A 157 -3.77 -0.79 21.57
N VAL A 158 -4.27 -0.52 20.37
CA VAL A 158 -3.50 -0.66 19.12
C VAL A 158 -2.30 0.30 19.11
N GLY A 159 -2.51 1.57 19.47
CA GLY A 159 -1.43 2.56 19.52
C GLY A 159 -0.30 2.16 20.48
N THR A 160 -0.67 1.69 21.68
CA THR A 160 0.30 1.22 22.69
C THR A 160 1.06 0.00 22.19
N LEU A 161 0.37 -0.98 21.59
CA LEU A 161 0.96 -2.21 21.08
C LEU A 161 2.00 -1.93 19.97
N ILE A 162 1.70 -1.00 19.07
CA ILE A 162 2.64 -0.58 18.02
C ILE A 162 3.87 0.12 18.64
N ALA A 163 3.67 1.00 19.60
CA ALA A 163 4.78 1.67 20.27
C ALA A 163 5.69 0.68 21.03
N GLU A 164 5.11 -0.33 21.69
CA GLU A 164 5.86 -1.42 22.31
C GLU A 164 6.62 -2.26 21.29
N ALA A 165 5.99 -2.60 20.16
CA ALA A 165 6.63 -3.31 19.07
C ALA A 165 7.85 -2.54 18.55
N MET A 166 7.68 -1.24 18.26
CA MET A 166 8.78 -0.38 17.81
C MET A 166 9.89 -0.22 18.85
N ALA A 167 9.55 -0.19 20.14
CA ALA A 167 10.56 -0.15 21.20
C ALA A 167 11.41 -1.42 21.27
N LYS A 168 10.81 -2.59 20.97
CA LYS A 168 11.49 -3.89 20.99
C LYS A 168 12.40 -4.12 19.78
N VAL A 169 11.94 -3.79 18.57
CA VAL A 169 12.70 -4.04 17.33
C VAL A 169 13.46 -2.82 16.81
N GLY A 170 13.26 -1.66 17.42
CA GLY A 170 13.87 -0.39 16.99
C GLY A 170 13.13 0.27 15.82
N LYS A 171 13.57 1.48 15.47
CA LYS A 171 12.91 2.31 14.44
C LYS A 171 12.98 1.68 13.05
N GLU A 172 14.07 1.00 12.74
CA GLU A 172 14.31 0.27 11.49
C GLU A 172 13.81 -1.18 11.52
N GLY A 173 13.27 -1.59 12.67
CA GLY A 173 12.82 -2.95 12.90
C GLY A 173 11.57 -3.31 12.10
N VAL A 174 11.43 -4.59 11.81
CA VAL A 174 10.29 -5.11 11.06
C VAL A 174 9.16 -5.45 12.01
N ILE A 175 7.96 -4.95 11.71
CA ILE A 175 6.73 -5.30 12.42
C ILE A 175 5.75 -5.84 11.40
N THR A 176 5.17 -7.00 11.68
CA THR A 176 4.13 -7.65 10.86
C THR A 176 2.86 -7.85 11.68
N VAL A 177 1.73 -7.93 10.99
CA VAL A 177 0.42 -8.16 11.62
C VAL A 177 -0.13 -9.50 11.14
N GLU A 178 -0.52 -10.34 12.07
CA GLU A 178 -1.08 -11.66 11.81
C GLU A 178 -2.45 -11.84 12.46
N GLU A 179 -3.21 -12.80 11.94
CA GLU A 179 -4.42 -13.25 12.60
C GLU A 179 -4.04 -14.14 13.79
N GLY A 180 -4.47 -13.76 14.98
CA GLY A 180 -4.29 -14.55 16.21
C GLY A 180 -5.34 -15.62 16.34
N SER A 181 -5.09 -16.60 17.19
CA SER A 181 -6.06 -17.65 17.53
C SER A 181 -6.93 -17.32 18.76
N GLY A 182 -6.58 -16.24 19.46
CA GLY A 182 -7.24 -15.81 20.71
C GLY A 182 -8.20 -14.63 20.51
N LEU A 183 -8.79 -14.18 21.62
CA LEU A 183 -9.65 -13.00 21.67
C LEU A 183 -8.87 -11.70 21.92
N GLN A 184 -7.64 -11.81 22.41
CA GLN A 184 -6.79 -10.67 22.76
C GLN A 184 -5.65 -10.53 21.77
N ASP A 185 -5.18 -9.30 21.62
CA ASP A 185 -4.01 -9.01 20.82
C ASP A 185 -2.75 -9.42 21.59
N GLU A 186 -1.78 -9.98 20.87
CA GLU A 186 -0.51 -10.42 21.44
C GLU A 186 0.65 -9.84 20.62
N LEU A 187 1.77 -9.57 21.29
CA LEU A 187 3.02 -9.11 20.68
C LEU A 187 4.13 -10.10 20.92
N ASP A 188 4.54 -10.78 19.87
CA ASP A 188 5.71 -11.66 19.87
C ASP A 188 6.88 -11.01 19.15
N VAL A 189 8.10 -11.30 19.60
CA VAL A 189 9.34 -10.97 18.87
C VAL A 189 10.05 -12.26 18.52
N VAL A 190 10.24 -12.47 17.23
CA VAL A 190 10.82 -13.68 16.66
C VAL A 190 12.07 -13.37 15.84
N GLU A 191 12.92 -14.37 15.64
CA GLU A 191 14.06 -14.24 14.73
C GLU A 191 13.57 -14.02 13.30
N GLY A 192 14.08 -13.01 12.62
CA GLY A 192 13.63 -12.69 11.28
C GLY A 192 14.36 -11.53 10.65
N MET A 193 14.12 -11.29 9.38
CA MET A 193 14.79 -10.25 8.61
C MET A 193 13.92 -9.79 7.44
N GLN A 194 14.00 -8.51 7.09
CA GLN A 194 13.44 -7.97 5.87
C GLN A 194 14.54 -7.39 4.96
N PHE A 195 14.37 -7.54 3.66
CA PHE A 195 15.24 -6.91 2.66
C PHE A 195 14.44 -6.37 1.47
N ASP A 196 15.00 -5.36 0.81
CA ASP A 196 14.34 -4.57 -0.24
C ASP A 196 14.44 -5.27 -1.61
N ARG A 197 13.79 -6.41 -1.74
CA ARG A 197 13.59 -7.14 -3.00
C ARG A 197 12.23 -7.82 -2.96
N GLY A 198 11.38 -7.51 -3.92
CA GLY A 198 10.08 -8.12 -4.06
C GLY A 198 10.08 -9.30 -5.05
N TYR A 199 8.89 -9.83 -5.31
CA TYR A 199 8.73 -10.96 -6.24
C TYR A 199 9.11 -10.59 -7.68
N LEU A 200 9.71 -11.54 -8.39
CA LEU A 200 10.12 -11.37 -9.79
C LEU A 200 8.95 -11.40 -10.78
N SER A 201 7.81 -11.93 -10.36
CA SER A 201 6.62 -11.98 -11.21
C SER A 201 5.35 -11.82 -10.37
N PRO A 202 4.40 -10.95 -10.80
CA PRO A 202 3.12 -10.80 -10.13
C PRO A 202 2.25 -12.09 -10.17
N TYR A 203 2.56 -13.04 -11.03
CA TYR A 203 1.88 -14.33 -11.07
C TYR A 203 2.20 -15.25 -9.90
N PHE A 204 3.17 -14.91 -9.06
CA PHE A 204 3.41 -15.60 -7.79
C PHE A 204 2.44 -15.18 -6.68
N VAL A 205 1.75 -14.03 -6.84
CA VAL A 205 0.81 -13.50 -5.83
C VAL A 205 -0.30 -14.53 -5.56
N ASN A 206 -0.43 -14.91 -4.29
CA ASN A 206 -1.45 -15.84 -3.82
C ASN A 206 -2.48 -15.19 -2.88
N LYS A 207 -2.28 -13.89 -2.56
CA LYS A 207 -3.23 -13.03 -1.86
C LYS A 207 -3.56 -11.83 -2.75
N PRO A 208 -4.49 -11.98 -3.71
CA PRO A 208 -4.78 -10.92 -4.69
C PRO A 208 -5.29 -9.62 -4.06
N GLU A 209 -6.00 -9.72 -2.93
CA GLU A 209 -6.57 -8.59 -2.20
C GLU A 209 -5.49 -7.61 -1.72
N THR A 210 -4.35 -8.14 -1.26
CA THR A 210 -3.23 -7.36 -0.74
C THR A 210 -2.05 -7.26 -1.72
N GLY A 211 -2.07 -8.05 -2.81
CA GLY A 211 -0.98 -8.10 -3.79
C GLY A 211 0.31 -8.74 -3.26
N VAL A 212 0.22 -9.61 -2.26
CA VAL A 212 1.39 -10.26 -1.64
C VAL A 212 1.46 -11.76 -1.94
N VAL A 213 2.67 -12.30 -1.80
CA VAL A 213 2.93 -13.74 -1.74
C VAL A 213 3.16 -14.12 -0.29
N GLU A 214 2.39 -15.05 0.23
CA GLU A 214 2.54 -15.59 1.57
C GLU A 214 2.85 -17.08 1.50
N LEU A 215 3.98 -17.49 2.07
CA LEU A 215 4.45 -18.88 2.08
C LEU A 215 4.55 -19.35 3.52
N GLU A 216 3.76 -20.38 3.87
CA GLU A 216 3.76 -21.02 5.18
C GLU A 216 4.75 -22.17 5.22
N SER A 217 5.64 -22.16 6.19
CA SER A 217 6.69 -23.17 6.39
C SER A 217 7.50 -23.50 5.12
N PRO A 218 7.96 -22.48 4.35
CA PRO A 218 8.65 -22.71 3.09
C PRO A 218 10.05 -23.28 3.28
N PHE A 219 10.52 -24.01 2.27
CA PHE A 219 11.94 -24.16 2.00
C PHE A 219 12.48 -22.88 1.36
N ILE A 220 13.73 -22.53 1.68
CA ILE A 220 14.41 -21.34 1.18
C ILE A 220 15.69 -21.74 0.48
N LEU A 221 15.73 -21.62 -0.83
CA LEU A 221 16.90 -21.89 -1.67
C LEU A 221 17.70 -20.61 -1.87
N LEU A 222 18.97 -20.62 -1.47
CA LEU A 222 19.88 -19.50 -1.56
C LEU A 222 20.96 -19.79 -2.62
N VAL A 223 21.01 -18.97 -3.68
CA VAL A 223 21.91 -19.21 -4.82
C VAL A 223 22.68 -17.93 -5.18
N ASP A 224 24.02 -18.01 -5.18
CA ASP A 224 24.89 -16.89 -5.58
C ASP A 224 25.23 -16.93 -7.06
N LYS A 225 24.24 -17.17 -7.91
CA LYS A 225 24.33 -17.04 -9.37
C LYS A 225 22.97 -16.74 -9.99
N LYS A 226 22.97 -16.37 -11.26
CA LYS A 226 21.76 -16.27 -12.07
C LYS A 226 21.25 -17.66 -12.45
N ILE A 227 19.92 -17.81 -12.40
CA ILE A 227 19.23 -19.03 -12.80
C ILE A 227 18.43 -18.74 -14.06
N SER A 228 18.91 -19.22 -15.21
CA SER A 228 18.22 -19.09 -16.51
C SER A 228 17.75 -20.44 -17.06
N ASN A 229 18.42 -21.54 -16.66
CA ASN A 229 18.13 -22.89 -17.11
C ASN A 229 17.36 -23.67 -16.02
N ILE A 230 16.12 -24.03 -16.32
CA ILE A 230 15.27 -24.79 -15.38
C ILE A 230 15.82 -26.19 -15.05
N ARG A 231 16.61 -26.78 -15.93
CA ARG A 231 17.12 -28.16 -15.77
C ARG A 231 17.99 -28.29 -14.52
N GLU A 232 18.76 -27.25 -14.19
CA GLU A 232 19.60 -27.23 -12.97
C GLU A 232 18.76 -27.29 -11.69
N MET A 233 17.49 -26.90 -11.74
CA MET A 233 16.57 -26.87 -10.60
C MET A 233 15.64 -28.09 -10.53
N LEU A 234 15.56 -28.92 -11.56
CA LEU A 234 14.60 -30.04 -11.61
C LEU A 234 14.69 -30.95 -10.39
N PRO A 235 15.88 -31.41 -9.94
CA PRO A 235 15.98 -32.30 -8.78
C PRO A 235 15.40 -31.67 -7.50
N ILE A 236 15.66 -30.37 -7.31
CA ILE A 236 15.14 -29.61 -6.16
C ILE A 236 13.62 -29.46 -6.25
N LEU A 237 13.10 -29.05 -7.41
CA LEU A 237 11.66 -28.86 -7.62
C LEU A 237 10.88 -30.16 -7.41
N GLU A 238 11.41 -31.30 -7.86
CA GLU A 238 10.83 -32.62 -7.62
C GLU A 238 10.83 -32.98 -6.12
N ALA A 239 11.92 -32.69 -5.42
CA ALA A 239 12.04 -32.97 -3.99
C ALA A 239 11.05 -32.10 -3.17
N VAL A 240 10.94 -30.82 -3.51
CA VAL A 240 10.00 -29.88 -2.89
C VAL A 240 8.55 -30.26 -3.17
N ALA A 241 8.23 -30.65 -4.42
CA ALA A 241 6.90 -31.13 -4.79
C ALA A 241 6.50 -32.39 -4.00
N LYS A 242 7.41 -33.34 -3.83
CA LYS A 242 7.19 -34.54 -3.00
C LYS A 242 6.97 -34.19 -1.52
N ALA A 243 7.70 -33.19 -1.01
CA ALA A 243 7.54 -32.70 0.36
C ALA A 243 6.25 -31.87 0.57
N SER A 244 5.56 -31.50 -0.51
CA SER A 244 4.32 -30.67 -0.48
C SER A 244 4.46 -29.37 0.29
N LYS A 245 5.67 -28.80 0.38
CA LYS A 245 5.96 -27.51 1.01
C LYS A 245 6.18 -26.42 -0.04
N PRO A 246 5.91 -25.14 0.29
CA PRO A 246 6.28 -24.03 -0.58
C PRO A 246 7.80 -23.87 -0.70
N LEU A 247 8.23 -23.23 -1.78
CA LEU A 247 9.63 -22.91 -2.04
C LEU A 247 9.81 -21.40 -2.28
N LEU A 248 10.70 -20.77 -1.53
CA LEU A 248 11.25 -19.45 -1.86
C LEU A 248 12.62 -19.62 -2.50
N ILE A 249 12.84 -19.01 -3.65
CA ILE A 249 14.13 -18.96 -4.33
C ILE A 249 14.68 -17.54 -4.17
N ILE A 250 15.88 -17.43 -3.57
CA ILE A 250 16.63 -16.17 -3.47
C ILE A 250 17.92 -16.35 -4.26
N ALA A 251 17.99 -15.74 -5.43
CA ALA A 251 19.11 -15.87 -6.34
C ALA A 251 19.60 -14.49 -6.83
N GLU A 252 20.80 -14.42 -7.44
CA GLU A 252 21.22 -13.19 -8.09
C GLU A 252 20.15 -12.65 -9.05
N ASP A 253 19.62 -13.53 -9.90
CA ASP A 253 18.44 -13.31 -10.74
C ASP A 253 17.83 -14.65 -11.12
N VAL A 254 16.51 -14.63 -11.45
CA VAL A 254 15.85 -15.78 -12.10
C VAL A 254 15.17 -15.25 -13.35
N GLU A 255 15.61 -15.71 -14.52
CA GLU A 255 15.20 -15.14 -15.80
C GLU A 255 14.91 -16.20 -16.86
N GLY A 256 14.38 -15.77 -18.00
CA GLY A 256 14.19 -16.61 -19.19
C GLY A 256 13.28 -17.81 -18.95
N GLU A 257 13.75 -18.99 -19.41
CA GLU A 257 13.01 -20.25 -19.33
C GLU A 257 12.73 -20.69 -17.88
N ALA A 258 13.68 -20.44 -16.97
CA ALA A 258 13.53 -20.79 -15.58
C ALA A 258 12.35 -20.04 -14.92
N LEU A 259 12.30 -18.72 -15.07
CA LEU A 259 11.21 -17.90 -14.51
C LEU A 259 9.85 -18.28 -15.13
N ALA A 260 9.78 -18.44 -16.44
CA ALA A 260 8.56 -18.79 -17.14
C ALA A 260 8.00 -20.14 -16.67
N THR A 261 8.88 -21.13 -16.50
CA THR A 261 8.49 -22.47 -16.02
C THR A 261 8.00 -22.44 -14.58
N LEU A 262 8.66 -21.70 -13.68
CA LEU A 262 8.23 -21.54 -12.29
C LEU A 262 6.85 -20.90 -12.23
N VAL A 263 6.61 -19.83 -13.01
CA VAL A 263 5.31 -19.15 -13.10
C VAL A 263 4.21 -20.12 -13.56
N VAL A 264 4.45 -20.88 -14.66
CA VAL A 264 3.46 -21.82 -15.18
C VAL A 264 3.13 -22.94 -14.17
N ASN A 265 4.13 -23.46 -13.48
CA ASN A 265 3.93 -24.52 -12.48
C ASN A 265 3.18 -23.98 -11.24
N THR A 266 3.45 -22.74 -10.83
CA THR A 266 2.69 -22.07 -9.74
C THR A 266 1.24 -21.86 -10.15
N MET A 267 0.98 -21.33 -11.34
CA MET A 267 -0.39 -21.12 -11.86
C MET A 267 -1.19 -22.43 -12.00
N ARG A 268 -0.51 -23.53 -12.32
CA ARG A 268 -1.12 -24.88 -12.40
C ARG A 268 -1.28 -25.55 -11.03
N GLY A 269 -0.78 -24.94 -9.96
CA GLY A 269 -0.84 -25.50 -8.61
C GLY A 269 0.04 -26.74 -8.40
N ILE A 270 1.00 -26.98 -9.29
CA ILE A 270 1.92 -28.15 -9.20
C ILE A 270 2.92 -27.94 -8.06
N VAL A 271 3.49 -26.72 -7.95
CA VAL A 271 4.40 -26.33 -6.88
C VAL A 271 4.04 -24.91 -6.44
N LYS A 272 4.01 -24.66 -5.14
CA LYS A 272 3.89 -23.31 -4.58
C LYS A 272 5.28 -22.69 -4.52
N VAL A 273 5.63 -21.85 -5.48
CA VAL A 273 6.97 -21.27 -5.60
C VAL A 273 6.88 -19.76 -5.72
N ALA A 274 7.85 -19.06 -5.14
CA ALA A 274 8.14 -17.65 -5.42
C ALA A 274 9.64 -17.46 -5.62
N ALA A 275 10.01 -16.49 -6.45
CA ALA A 275 11.39 -16.13 -6.71
C ALA A 275 11.61 -14.64 -6.50
N VAL A 276 12.71 -14.30 -5.84
CA VAL A 276 13.14 -12.93 -5.55
C VAL A 276 14.64 -12.77 -5.86
N LYS A 277 15.06 -11.54 -6.13
CA LYS A 277 16.49 -11.23 -6.26
C LYS A 277 17.15 -11.18 -4.89
N ALA A 278 18.37 -11.67 -4.81
CA ALA A 278 19.20 -11.51 -3.62
C ALA A 278 19.48 -10.01 -3.35
N PRO A 279 19.48 -9.59 -2.08
CA PRO A 279 19.77 -8.21 -1.72
C PRO A 279 21.25 -7.88 -1.91
N GLY A 280 21.55 -6.62 -2.28
CA GLY A 280 22.91 -6.13 -2.52
C GLY A 280 23.48 -6.50 -3.89
N PHE A 281 24.77 -6.19 -4.08
CA PHE A 281 25.54 -6.45 -5.29
C PHE A 281 26.96 -6.90 -4.93
N GLY A 282 27.57 -7.75 -5.78
CA GLY A 282 28.95 -8.23 -5.57
C GLY A 282 29.14 -8.88 -4.20
N ASP A 283 30.22 -8.54 -3.50
CA ASP A 283 30.56 -9.12 -2.19
C ASP A 283 29.51 -8.85 -1.12
N ARG A 284 28.77 -7.73 -1.20
CA ARG A 284 27.66 -7.45 -0.30
C ARG A 284 26.51 -8.42 -0.49
N ARG A 285 26.20 -8.79 -1.74
CA ARG A 285 25.17 -9.81 -2.02
C ARG A 285 25.54 -11.14 -1.38
N LYS A 286 26.79 -11.58 -1.53
CA LYS A 286 27.30 -12.81 -0.89
C LYS A 286 27.18 -12.74 0.63
N ALA A 287 27.58 -11.62 1.21
CA ALA A 287 27.50 -11.41 2.65
C ALA A 287 26.04 -11.43 3.17
N MET A 288 25.09 -10.83 2.44
CA MET A 288 23.68 -10.85 2.80
C MET A 288 23.03 -12.22 2.59
N LEU A 289 23.37 -12.94 1.52
CA LEU A 289 22.95 -14.35 1.36
C LEU A 289 23.41 -15.21 2.53
N GLN A 290 24.65 -14.99 3.02
CA GLN A 290 25.17 -15.70 4.17
C GLN A 290 24.43 -15.34 5.47
N ASP A 291 24.02 -14.06 5.64
CA ASP A 291 23.22 -13.64 6.78
C ASP A 291 21.85 -14.34 6.77
N ILE A 292 21.20 -14.44 5.59
CA ILE A 292 19.95 -15.17 5.43
C ILE A 292 20.15 -16.68 5.67
N ALA A 293 21.25 -17.24 5.22
CA ALA A 293 21.58 -18.66 5.45
C ALA A 293 21.68 -18.97 6.95
N VAL A 294 22.39 -18.14 7.72
CA VAL A 294 22.49 -18.30 9.17
C VAL A 294 21.14 -18.15 9.86
N LEU A 295 20.30 -17.19 9.41
CA LEU A 295 18.96 -16.96 9.95
C LEU A 295 18.02 -18.16 9.70
N THR A 296 18.15 -18.81 8.57
CA THR A 296 17.21 -19.86 8.13
C THR A 296 17.74 -21.30 8.29
N ALA A 297 18.97 -21.46 8.80
CA ALA A 297 19.71 -22.71 8.85
C ALA A 297 19.94 -23.34 7.46
N GLY A 298 20.09 -22.50 6.42
CA GLY A 298 20.38 -22.93 5.06
C GLY A 298 21.83 -22.81 4.67
N THR A 299 22.15 -23.26 3.46
CA THR A 299 23.47 -23.14 2.85
C THR A 299 23.37 -22.32 1.57
N VAL A 300 24.30 -21.40 1.35
CA VAL A 300 24.36 -20.66 0.07
C VAL A 300 24.99 -21.55 -0.99
N ILE A 301 24.25 -21.83 -2.05
CA ILE A 301 24.75 -22.57 -3.21
C ILE A 301 25.60 -21.61 -4.06
N SER A 302 26.90 -21.88 -4.13
CA SER A 302 27.87 -21.09 -4.87
C SER A 302 28.94 -21.97 -5.48
N GLU A 303 29.27 -21.72 -6.72
CA GLU A 303 30.36 -22.42 -7.43
C GLU A 303 31.73 -22.19 -6.80
N GLU A 304 31.92 -21.04 -6.14
CA GLU A 304 33.18 -20.70 -5.46
C GLU A 304 33.50 -21.66 -4.29
N ILE A 305 32.49 -22.23 -3.66
CA ILE A 305 32.65 -23.23 -2.60
C ILE A 305 32.42 -24.66 -3.07
N GLY A 306 32.29 -24.85 -4.40
CA GLY A 306 32.13 -26.15 -5.01
C GLY A 306 30.72 -26.75 -4.92
N LEU A 307 29.70 -25.96 -4.56
CA LEU A 307 28.31 -26.38 -4.51
C LEU A 307 27.61 -26.04 -5.83
N GLU A 308 27.16 -27.05 -6.54
CA GLU A 308 26.42 -26.93 -7.79
C GLU A 308 24.90 -27.05 -7.53
N LEU A 309 24.11 -26.26 -8.21
CA LEU A 309 22.64 -26.24 -8.02
C LEU A 309 21.99 -27.59 -8.34
N GLU A 310 22.52 -28.32 -9.32
CA GLU A 310 22.02 -29.66 -9.71
C GLU A 310 22.20 -30.72 -8.62
N LYS A 311 23.15 -30.52 -7.70
CA LYS A 311 23.48 -31.43 -6.62
C LYS A 311 22.87 -31.05 -5.27
N ALA A 312 22.22 -29.87 -5.22
CA ALA A 312 21.61 -29.37 -4.00
C ALA A 312 20.44 -30.26 -3.53
N THR A 313 20.30 -30.40 -2.24
CA THR A 313 19.29 -31.23 -1.59
C THR A 313 18.38 -30.43 -0.67
N LEU A 314 17.34 -31.04 -0.12
CA LEU A 314 16.48 -30.38 0.88
C LEU A 314 17.25 -30.00 2.17
N GLU A 315 18.35 -30.68 2.47
CA GLU A 315 19.19 -30.41 3.65
C GLU A 315 19.99 -29.10 3.51
N ASP A 316 20.25 -28.69 2.26
CA ASP A 316 20.96 -27.44 1.98
C ASP A 316 20.02 -26.22 2.04
N MET A 317 18.70 -26.46 2.06
CA MET A 317 17.72 -25.38 2.06
C MET A 317 17.46 -24.84 3.46
N GLY A 318 17.40 -23.51 3.55
CA GLY A 318 16.89 -22.84 4.73
C GLY A 318 15.40 -23.10 4.94
N GLN A 319 14.92 -22.84 6.14
CA GLN A 319 13.52 -22.91 6.51
C GLN A 319 13.13 -21.72 7.39
N ALA A 320 11.87 -21.31 7.30
CA ALA A 320 11.26 -20.34 8.19
C ALA A 320 9.81 -20.75 8.47
N LYS A 321 9.22 -20.20 9.52
CA LYS A 321 7.80 -20.42 9.80
C LYS A 321 6.93 -19.78 8.73
N ARG A 322 7.29 -18.56 8.30
CA ARG A 322 6.55 -17.83 7.26
C ARG A 322 7.46 -16.88 6.48
N VAL A 323 7.12 -16.69 5.21
CA VAL A 323 7.71 -15.65 4.37
C VAL A 323 6.62 -14.83 3.72
N VAL A 324 6.75 -13.50 3.77
CA VAL A 324 5.84 -12.55 3.13
C VAL A 324 6.62 -11.73 2.10
N ILE A 325 6.15 -11.73 0.84
CA ILE A 325 6.82 -11.03 -0.26
C ILE A 325 5.83 -10.04 -0.86
N THR A 326 6.19 -8.77 -0.85
CA THR A 326 5.48 -7.70 -1.54
C THR A 326 6.10 -7.44 -2.91
N LYS A 327 5.63 -6.42 -3.60
CA LYS A 327 6.24 -5.96 -4.84
C LYS A 327 7.69 -5.50 -4.64
N ASP A 328 8.02 -4.96 -3.48
CA ASP A 328 9.29 -4.27 -3.21
C ASP A 328 10.14 -4.92 -2.12
N THR A 329 9.55 -5.74 -1.25
CA THR A 329 10.23 -6.30 -0.07
C THR A 329 9.97 -7.78 0.13
N THR A 330 10.91 -8.47 0.79
CA THR A 330 10.78 -9.85 1.27
C THR A 330 11.07 -9.89 2.77
N THR A 331 10.14 -10.43 3.54
CA THR A 331 10.25 -10.58 5.00
C THR A 331 10.27 -12.07 5.36
N VAL A 332 11.33 -12.51 6.00
CA VAL A 332 11.47 -13.85 6.58
C VAL A 332 11.12 -13.75 8.06
N ILE A 333 10.14 -14.54 8.50
CA ILE A 333 9.59 -14.51 9.86
C ILE A 333 9.85 -15.85 10.53
N ASP A 334 10.43 -15.83 11.71
CA ASP A 334 10.74 -17.00 12.53
C ASP A 334 11.59 -18.02 11.75
N GLY A 335 12.80 -17.58 11.36
CA GLY A 335 13.80 -18.44 10.71
C GLY A 335 14.27 -19.54 11.64
N MET A 336 14.50 -20.74 11.09
CA MET A 336 14.89 -21.94 11.86
C MET A 336 16.39 -21.96 12.23
N GLY A 337 17.09 -20.82 12.09
CA GLY A 337 18.50 -20.68 12.45
C GLY A 337 18.76 -20.79 13.95
N ASN A 338 19.97 -21.27 14.28
CA ASN A 338 20.38 -21.38 15.69
C ASN A 338 20.72 -19.98 16.23
N LYS A 339 20.09 -19.56 17.34
CA LYS A 339 20.30 -18.26 18.00
C LYS A 339 21.77 -17.99 18.34
N ALA A 340 22.52 -19.00 18.73
CA ALA A 340 23.96 -18.84 19.02
C ALA A 340 24.76 -18.51 17.75
N LEU A 341 24.41 -19.11 16.60
CA LEU A 341 25.05 -18.83 15.32
C LEU A 341 24.67 -17.44 14.81
N ILE A 342 23.41 -17.02 14.99
CA ILE A 342 22.94 -15.67 14.66
C ILE A 342 23.71 -14.64 15.49
N SER A 343 23.80 -14.84 16.81
CA SER A 343 24.55 -13.95 17.71
C SER A 343 26.04 -13.88 17.35
N SER A 344 26.66 -15.00 16.99
CA SER A 344 28.05 -15.05 16.52
C SER A 344 28.22 -14.28 15.21
N ARG A 345 27.25 -14.41 14.28
CA ARG A 345 27.28 -13.65 13.02
C ARG A 345 27.14 -12.16 13.25
N VAL A 346 26.25 -11.73 14.14
CA VAL A 346 26.12 -10.33 14.56
C VAL A 346 27.43 -9.80 15.16
N ALA A 347 28.09 -10.55 16.03
CA ALA A 347 29.39 -10.18 16.60
C ALA A 347 30.46 -10.02 15.51
N GLN A 348 30.50 -10.94 14.54
CA GLN A 348 31.41 -10.85 13.39
C GLN A 348 31.19 -9.58 12.56
N ILE A 349 29.93 -9.23 12.26
CA ILE A 349 29.61 -8.03 11.50
C ILE A 349 29.97 -6.76 12.29
N ASN A 350 29.75 -6.74 13.61
CA ASN A 350 30.17 -5.64 14.48
C ASN A 350 31.70 -5.44 14.46
N GLN A 351 32.47 -6.52 14.52
CA GLN A 351 33.93 -6.44 14.39
C GLN A 351 34.31 -5.84 13.02
N GLN A 352 33.72 -6.30 11.92
CA GLN A 352 33.97 -5.74 10.59
C GLN A 352 33.61 -4.25 10.52
N ARG A 353 32.52 -3.82 11.18
CA ARG A 353 32.13 -2.41 11.27
C ARG A 353 33.16 -1.58 11.99
N ASP A 354 33.71 -2.07 13.12
CA ASP A 354 34.69 -1.37 13.93
C ASP A 354 36.07 -1.29 13.23
N GLU A 355 36.37 -2.25 12.37
CA GLU A 355 37.58 -2.28 11.53
C GLU A 355 37.41 -1.48 10.21
N ALA A 356 36.17 -1.12 9.81
CA ALA A 356 35.92 -0.41 8.58
C ALA A 356 36.51 1.01 8.57
N THR A 357 37.22 1.35 7.51
CA THR A 357 37.85 2.67 7.32
C THR A 357 36.95 3.68 6.64
N SER A 358 35.98 3.21 5.86
CA SER A 358 34.97 4.04 5.14
C SER A 358 33.72 4.22 5.99
N ASP A 359 33.24 5.47 6.12
CA ASP A 359 31.97 5.77 6.79
C ASP A 359 30.77 5.10 6.08
N TYR A 360 30.81 5.02 4.76
CA TYR A 360 29.81 4.33 3.98
C TYR A 360 29.78 2.81 4.26
N ASP A 361 30.94 2.16 4.37
CA ASP A 361 30.99 0.73 4.69
C ASP A 361 30.55 0.48 6.14
N ARG A 362 30.91 1.38 7.05
CA ARG A 362 30.48 1.34 8.46
C ARG A 362 28.95 1.44 8.55
N GLU A 363 28.33 2.36 7.81
CA GLU A 363 26.89 2.52 7.75
C GLU A 363 26.20 1.23 7.20
N LYS A 364 26.72 0.65 6.12
CA LYS A 364 26.17 -0.57 5.54
C LYS A 364 26.34 -1.81 6.43
N LEU A 365 27.41 -1.90 7.17
CA LEU A 365 27.57 -2.95 8.18
C LEU A 365 26.62 -2.75 9.36
N GLN A 366 26.39 -1.49 9.78
CA GLN A 366 25.40 -1.18 10.81
C GLN A 366 23.97 -1.54 10.37
N GLU A 367 23.59 -1.29 9.13
CA GLU A 367 22.29 -1.74 8.57
C GLU A 367 22.15 -3.26 8.64
N ARG A 368 23.20 -4.02 8.30
CA ARG A 368 23.17 -5.49 8.37
C ARG A 368 23.00 -6.00 9.80
N VAL A 369 23.70 -5.37 10.76
CA VAL A 369 23.52 -5.68 12.19
C VAL A 369 22.08 -5.43 12.60
N ALA A 370 21.53 -4.26 12.27
CA ALA A 370 20.16 -3.89 12.63
C ALA A 370 19.14 -4.90 12.05
N LYS A 371 19.29 -5.29 10.76
CA LYS A 371 18.41 -6.26 10.10
C LYS A 371 18.49 -7.67 10.70
N LEU A 372 19.67 -8.12 11.13
CA LEU A 372 19.86 -9.47 11.65
C LEU A 372 19.57 -9.57 13.16
N ALA A 373 19.94 -8.54 13.95
CA ALA A 373 19.78 -8.53 15.39
C ALA A 373 18.41 -8.02 15.86
N GLY A 374 17.72 -7.21 15.04
CA GLY A 374 16.44 -6.59 15.40
C GLY A 374 15.29 -7.58 15.48
N GLY A 375 15.35 -8.69 14.76
CA GLY A 375 14.26 -9.63 14.66
C GLY A 375 13.02 -9.04 13.95
N VAL A 376 11.89 -9.73 14.09
CA VAL A 376 10.57 -9.31 13.59
C VAL A 376 9.60 -9.29 14.75
N ALA A 377 8.96 -8.14 15.01
CA ALA A 377 7.83 -8.07 15.91
C ALA A 377 6.56 -8.52 15.16
N VAL A 378 5.85 -9.49 15.72
CA VAL A 378 4.62 -10.05 15.17
C VAL A 378 3.47 -9.63 16.06
N ILE A 379 2.61 -8.75 15.58
CA ILE A 379 1.36 -8.38 16.24
C ILE A 379 0.30 -9.40 15.79
N LYS A 380 -0.17 -10.21 16.72
CA LYS A 380 -1.26 -11.15 16.52
C LYS A 380 -2.56 -10.51 16.96
N VAL A 381 -3.46 -10.29 16.02
CA VAL A 381 -4.75 -9.64 16.28
C VAL A 381 -5.77 -10.67 16.74
N GLY A 382 -6.41 -10.41 17.88
CA GLY A 382 -7.47 -11.25 18.43
C GLY A 382 -8.87 -10.66 18.17
N ALA A 383 -9.84 -11.54 17.83
CA ALA A 383 -11.23 -11.16 17.65
C ALA A 383 -12.18 -12.37 17.83
N ALA A 384 -13.48 -12.08 18.05
CA ALA A 384 -14.49 -13.12 18.25
C ALA A 384 -14.99 -13.73 16.93
N THR A 385 -14.90 -12.99 15.82
CA THR A 385 -15.39 -13.40 14.51
C THR A 385 -14.34 -13.11 13.42
N GLU A 386 -14.39 -13.88 12.32
CA GLU A 386 -13.49 -13.69 11.19
C GLU A 386 -13.66 -12.30 10.54
N VAL A 387 -14.88 -11.78 10.49
CA VAL A 387 -15.16 -10.44 9.93
C VAL A 387 -14.51 -9.36 10.79
N GLU A 388 -14.66 -9.44 12.12
CA GLU A 388 -14.02 -8.53 13.06
C GLU A 388 -12.49 -8.64 13.01
N MET A 389 -11.96 -9.87 12.90
CA MET A 389 -10.53 -10.14 12.78
C MET A 389 -9.92 -9.42 11.57
N LYS A 390 -10.54 -9.55 10.41
CA LYS A 390 -10.08 -8.90 9.17
C LYS A 390 -10.14 -7.37 9.26
N GLU A 391 -11.21 -6.82 9.82
CA GLU A 391 -11.33 -5.36 10.03
C GLU A 391 -10.25 -4.86 10.98
N LYS A 392 -10.09 -5.53 12.13
CA LYS A 392 -9.11 -5.12 13.13
C LYS A 392 -7.66 -5.27 12.62
N LYS A 393 -7.36 -6.33 11.86
CA LYS A 393 -6.07 -6.52 11.21
C LYS A 393 -5.75 -5.36 10.26
N ALA A 394 -6.67 -5.01 9.35
CA ALA A 394 -6.49 -3.90 8.43
C ALA A 394 -6.25 -2.58 9.18
N ARG A 395 -7.00 -2.31 10.25
CA ARG A 395 -6.84 -1.13 11.09
C ARG A 395 -5.48 -1.07 11.80
N VAL A 396 -4.96 -2.20 12.27
CA VAL A 396 -3.61 -2.30 12.87
C VAL A 396 -2.53 -2.09 11.80
N GLU A 397 -2.71 -2.63 10.60
CA GLU A 397 -1.81 -2.42 9.47
C GLU A 397 -1.74 -0.94 9.07
N ASP A 398 -2.88 -0.25 8.95
CA ASP A 398 -2.94 1.19 8.66
C ASP A 398 -2.24 2.01 9.75
N ALA A 399 -2.50 1.70 11.04
CA ALA A 399 -1.86 2.36 12.16
C ALA A 399 -0.34 2.15 12.17
N LEU A 400 0.13 0.97 11.81
CA LEU A 400 1.56 0.67 11.67
C LEU A 400 2.21 1.49 10.55
N HIS A 401 1.57 1.59 9.39
CA HIS A 401 2.06 2.40 8.27
C HIS A 401 2.12 3.89 8.62
N SER A 402 1.07 4.43 9.22
CA SER A 402 1.02 5.80 9.73
C SER A 402 2.14 6.09 10.73
N THR A 403 2.37 5.16 11.66
CA THR A 403 3.41 5.31 12.68
C THR A 403 4.81 5.30 12.06
N ARG A 404 5.08 4.44 11.08
CA ARG A 404 6.34 4.46 10.31
C ARG A 404 6.52 5.78 9.56
N ALA A 405 5.49 6.26 8.88
CA ALA A 405 5.51 7.55 8.20
C ALA A 405 5.81 8.72 9.15
N ALA A 406 5.27 8.66 10.39
CA ALA A 406 5.53 9.66 11.43
C ALA A 406 6.98 9.62 11.94
N VAL A 407 7.55 8.43 12.12
CA VAL A 407 8.96 8.29 12.53
C VAL A 407 9.91 8.78 11.44
N GLU A 408 9.56 8.58 10.16
CA GLU A 408 10.37 8.96 8.99
C GLU A 408 10.40 10.48 8.75
N GLU A 409 9.26 11.16 8.72
CA GLU A 409 9.16 12.58 8.36
C GLU A 409 8.60 13.49 9.49
N GLY A 410 8.36 12.95 10.67
CA GLY A 410 7.76 13.69 11.78
C GLY A 410 6.24 13.80 11.66
N VAL A 411 5.67 14.61 12.56
CA VAL A 411 4.22 14.82 12.71
C VAL A 411 3.87 16.28 12.64
N VAL A 412 2.63 16.55 12.23
CA VAL A 412 1.99 17.88 12.23
C VAL A 412 0.70 17.85 13.05
N ALA A 413 0.13 19.01 13.34
CA ALA A 413 -1.19 19.10 13.97
C ALA A 413 -2.24 18.42 13.10
N GLY A 414 -2.91 17.40 13.64
CA GLY A 414 -3.87 16.58 12.95
C GLY A 414 -5.25 17.23 12.75
N GLY A 415 -6.21 16.43 12.30
CA GLY A 415 -7.57 16.87 12.07
C GLY A 415 -7.74 17.89 10.95
N GLY A 416 -6.79 17.97 10.01
CA GLY A 416 -6.77 18.92 8.90
C GLY A 416 -6.25 20.31 9.27
N VAL A 417 -5.78 20.53 10.51
CA VAL A 417 -5.28 21.83 10.96
C VAL A 417 -4.02 22.26 10.22
N ALA A 418 -3.06 21.34 10.03
CA ALA A 418 -1.82 21.62 9.33
C ALA A 418 -2.06 22.10 7.88
N LEU A 419 -3.04 21.51 7.18
CA LEU A 419 -3.43 21.96 5.83
C LEU A 419 -4.00 23.39 5.84
N ILE A 420 -4.78 23.76 6.85
CA ILE A 420 -5.29 25.13 7.00
C ILE A 420 -4.14 26.10 7.28
N ARG A 421 -3.17 25.74 8.12
CA ARG A 421 -1.97 26.57 8.37
C ARG A 421 -1.15 26.76 7.11
N ALA A 422 -0.93 25.68 6.35
CA ALA A 422 -0.26 25.75 5.05
C ALA A 422 -1.03 26.65 4.06
N ALA A 423 -2.36 26.54 3.99
CA ALA A 423 -3.18 27.43 3.16
C ALA A 423 -3.09 28.90 3.58
N ASN A 424 -3.05 29.17 4.89
CA ASN A 424 -2.90 30.54 5.41
C ASN A 424 -1.53 31.13 5.07
N SER A 425 -0.45 30.35 5.20
CA SER A 425 0.93 30.83 4.92
C SER A 425 1.14 31.23 3.46
N ILE A 426 0.42 30.58 2.54
CA ILE A 426 0.52 30.85 1.10
C ILE A 426 -0.58 31.82 0.59
N SER A 427 -1.34 32.49 1.47
CA SER A 427 -2.43 33.40 1.10
C SER A 427 -1.98 34.55 0.21
N GLU A 428 -0.73 35.03 0.39
CA GLU A 428 -0.11 36.09 -0.38
C GLU A 428 0.61 35.62 -1.66
N LEU A 429 0.63 34.31 -1.90
CA LEU A 429 1.25 33.72 -3.11
C LEU A 429 0.53 34.22 -4.36
N ARG A 430 1.30 34.59 -5.40
CA ARG A 430 0.77 35.07 -6.68
C ARG A 430 1.33 34.24 -7.83
N GLY A 431 0.47 34.02 -8.80
CA GLY A 431 0.80 33.43 -10.10
C GLY A 431 1.26 34.51 -11.08
N ASP A 432 1.60 34.09 -12.29
CA ASP A 432 2.07 34.94 -13.35
C ASP A 432 0.90 35.70 -14.07
N ASN A 433 -0.33 35.18 -13.88
CA ASN A 433 -1.56 35.77 -14.42
C ASN A 433 -2.76 35.49 -13.50
N GLU A 434 -3.94 36.03 -13.84
CA GLU A 434 -5.15 35.90 -13.01
C GLU A 434 -5.67 34.48 -12.95
N ASP A 435 -5.58 33.71 -14.04
CA ASP A 435 -6.02 32.30 -14.05
C ASP A 435 -5.17 31.47 -13.10
N GLN A 436 -3.85 31.71 -13.02
CA GLN A 436 -2.98 31.06 -12.03
C GLN A 436 -3.33 31.50 -10.60
N ASN A 437 -3.69 32.79 -10.40
CA ASN A 437 -4.14 33.25 -9.08
C ASN A 437 -5.42 32.56 -8.64
N VAL A 438 -6.35 32.30 -9.57
CA VAL A 438 -7.55 31.49 -9.30
C VAL A 438 -7.17 30.05 -8.97
N GLY A 439 -6.21 29.44 -9.69
CA GLY A 439 -5.69 28.12 -9.38
C GLY A 439 -5.11 28.00 -7.97
N ILE A 440 -4.35 29.01 -7.51
CA ILE A 440 -3.84 29.08 -6.13
C ILE A 440 -5.02 29.11 -5.13
N LYS A 441 -6.04 29.92 -5.38
CA LYS A 441 -7.24 30.00 -4.52
C LYS A 441 -7.99 28.68 -4.47
N VAL A 442 -8.10 27.96 -5.60
CA VAL A 442 -8.70 26.60 -5.66
C VAL A 442 -7.95 25.64 -4.73
N ALA A 443 -6.61 25.61 -4.79
CA ALA A 443 -5.81 24.76 -3.92
C ALA A 443 -5.97 25.14 -2.43
N CYS A 444 -5.91 26.43 -2.08
CA CYS A 444 -6.11 26.91 -0.71
C CYS A 444 -7.49 26.50 -0.16
N ARG A 445 -8.55 26.64 -0.98
CA ARG A 445 -9.91 26.24 -0.59
C ARG A 445 -10.03 24.73 -0.39
N ALA A 446 -9.38 23.95 -1.26
CA ALA A 446 -9.38 22.50 -1.15
C ALA A 446 -8.70 22.00 0.13
N MET A 447 -7.66 22.68 0.59
CA MET A 447 -6.98 22.34 1.85
C MET A 447 -7.87 22.50 3.10
N GLU A 448 -8.98 23.23 3.03
CA GLU A 448 -9.97 23.29 4.10
C GLU A 448 -10.92 22.07 4.11
N ALA A 449 -11.04 21.34 2.99
CA ALA A 449 -12.05 20.29 2.82
C ALA A 449 -11.92 19.12 3.80
N PRO A 450 -10.72 18.62 4.18
CA PRO A 450 -10.59 17.55 5.16
C PRO A 450 -11.17 17.93 6.54
N LEU A 451 -10.80 19.09 7.11
CA LEU A 451 -11.39 19.57 8.36
C LEU A 451 -12.90 19.73 8.25
N ARG A 452 -13.39 20.38 7.17
CA ARG A 452 -14.83 20.55 6.94
C ARG A 452 -15.57 19.23 6.93
N ARG A 453 -14.95 18.19 6.34
CA ARG A 453 -15.57 16.85 6.29
C ARG A 453 -15.57 16.15 7.65
N ILE A 454 -14.47 16.23 8.40
CA ILE A 454 -14.39 15.69 9.78
C ILE A 454 -15.50 16.30 10.64
N VAL A 455 -15.67 17.60 10.56
CA VAL A 455 -16.71 18.35 11.31
C VAL A 455 -18.12 17.94 10.88
N ALA A 456 -18.37 17.86 9.55
CA ALA A 456 -19.67 17.41 9.02
C ALA A 456 -20.01 15.97 9.47
N ASN A 457 -19.03 15.06 9.49
CA ASN A 457 -19.22 13.70 9.97
C ASN A 457 -19.48 13.66 11.49
N ALA A 458 -19.03 14.68 12.24
CA ALA A 458 -19.33 14.85 13.66
C ALA A 458 -20.74 15.42 13.90
N GLY A 459 -21.42 15.91 12.87
CA GLY A 459 -22.76 16.50 12.99
C GLY A 459 -22.77 18.01 13.29
N GLU A 460 -21.60 18.65 13.24
CA GLU A 460 -21.42 20.07 13.51
C GLU A 460 -21.38 20.91 12.21
N GLU A 461 -21.52 22.24 12.34
CA GLU A 461 -21.50 23.16 11.19
C GLU A 461 -20.06 23.42 10.69
N PRO A 462 -19.67 22.90 9.51
CA PRO A 462 -18.29 22.94 9.03
C PRO A 462 -17.77 24.36 8.82
N SER A 463 -18.62 25.29 8.39
CA SER A 463 -18.22 26.66 8.04
C SER A 463 -17.82 27.46 9.27
N VAL A 464 -18.56 27.28 10.38
CA VAL A 464 -18.29 27.97 11.64
C VAL A 464 -16.96 27.51 12.23
N ILE A 465 -16.78 26.19 12.31
CA ILE A 465 -15.59 25.60 12.91
C ILE A 465 -14.35 25.87 12.05
N ALA A 466 -14.43 25.70 10.72
CA ALA A 466 -13.32 25.97 9.84
C ALA A 466 -12.85 27.44 9.91
N ASN A 467 -13.79 28.40 9.97
CA ASN A 467 -13.43 29.81 10.12
C ASN A 467 -12.77 30.10 11.48
N LYS A 468 -13.24 29.48 12.55
CA LYS A 468 -12.64 29.63 13.88
C LYS A 468 -11.24 29.01 13.96
N VAL A 469 -11.04 27.84 13.37
CA VAL A 469 -9.71 27.21 13.25
C VAL A 469 -8.78 28.06 12.39
N LYS A 470 -9.27 28.60 11.26
CA LYS A 470 -8.49 29.44 10.35
C LYS A 470 -8.01 30.73 11.03
N ALA A 471 -8.82 31.33 11.88
CA ALA A 471 -8.46 32.52 12.68
C ALA A 471 -7.51 32.20 13.84
N GLY A 472 -7.38 30.93 14.23
CA GLY A 472 -6.48 30.50 15.30
C GLY A 472 -5.02 30.46 14.86
N GLU A 473 -4.10 30.50 15.82
CA GLU A 473 -2.66 30.48 15.62
C GLU A 473 -2.03 29.13 16.00
N GLY A 474 -0.84 28.85 15.46
CA GLY A 474 -0.04 27.68 15.78
C GLY A 474 -0.83 26.37 15.55
N ASN A 475 -0.78 25.46 16.51
CA ASN A 475 -1.42 24.16 16.44
C ASN A 475 -2.87 24.15 17.00
N THR A 476 -3.48 25.32 17.22
CA THR A 476 -4.85 25.42 17.71
C THR A 476 -5.84 24.89 16.68
N GLY A 477 -6.65 23.92 17.06
CA GLY A 477 -7.62 23.25 16.21
C GLY A 477 -8.90 22.87 16.95
N TYR A 478 -9.67 21.96 16.34
CA TYR A 478 -10.92 21.44 16.87
C TYR A 478 -10.87 19.91 16.95
N ASN A 479 -11.03 19.40 18.16
CA ASN A 479 -11.17 17.97 18.41
C ASN A 479 -12.62 17.54 18.18
N ALA A 480 -12.90 16.90 17.05
CA ALA A 480 -14.24 16.47 16.67
C ALA A 480 -14.78 15.29 17.52
N ALA A 481 -13.92 14.58 18.26
CA ALA A 481 -14.36 13.53 19.18
C ALA A 481 -14.98 14.11 20.45
N THR A 482 -14.33 15.14 21.04
CA THR A 482 -14.72 15.76 22.33
C THR A 482 -15.40 17.12 22.17
N GLU A 483 -15.48 17.65 20.95
CA GLU A 483 -16.08 18.95 20.60
C GLU A 483 -15.37 20.14 21.27
N GLN A 484 -14.06 20.00 21.52
CA GLN A 484 -13.24 21.00 22.18
C GLN A 484 -12.21 21.65 21.25
N TYR A 485 -11.94 22.93 21.50
CA TYR A 485 -10.84 23.64 20.86
C TYR A 485 -9.59 23.60 21.74
N GLY A 486 -8.42 23.45 21.11
CA GLY A 486 -7.15 23.44 21.85
C GLY A 486 -5.96 23.18 20.93
N ASN A 487 -4.79 23.06 21.52
CA ASN A 487 -3.59 22.66 20.80
C ASN A 487 -3.69 21.17 20.42
N MET A 488 -3.72 20.88 19.14
CA MET A 488 -3.92 19.52 18.63
C MET A 488 -2.78 18.57 19.02
N ILE A 489 -1.54 19.09 19.09
CA ILE A 489 -0.39 18.30 19.52
C ILE A 489 -0.52 17.90 21.00
N ASP A 490 -0.89 18.83 21.88
CA ASP A 490 -1.07 18.58 23.31
C ASP A 490 -2.24 17.61 23.57
N MET A 491 -3.26 17.65 22.70
CA MET A 491 -4.41 16.72 22.72
C MET A 491 -4.07 15.35 22.13
N GLY A 492 -2.85 15.14 21.62
CA GLY A 492 -2.43 13.90 20.99
C GLY A 492 -3.02 13.65 19.61
N ILE A 493 -3.60 14.66 18.95
CA ILE A 493 -4.18 14.56 17.60
C ILE A 493 -3.11 14.96 16.59
N LEU A 494 -2.41 13.95 16.11
CA LEU A 494 -1.22 14.05 15.27
C LEU A 494 -1.47 13.38 13.92
N ASP A 495 -1.08 14.05 12.83
CA ASP A 495 -1.05 13.45 11.49
C ASP A 495 0.41 13.32 11.05
N PRO A 496 0.85 12.18 10.47
CA PRO A 496 2.18 12.07 9.89
C PRO A 496 2.36 13.09 8.74
N THR A 497 3.48 13.79 8.75
CA THR A 497 3.80 14.80 7.72
C THR A 497 3.81 14.18 6.33
N LYS A 498 4.41 12.99 6.20
CA LYS A 498 4.47 12.23 4.95
C LYS A 498 3.08 11.90 4.40
N VAL A 499 2.15 11.48 5.26
CA VAL A 499 0.76 11.18 4.88
C VAL A 499 0.07 12.44 4.37
N THR A 500 0.11 13.53 5.15
CA THR A 500 -0.58 14.79 4.82
C THR A 500 -0.07 15.41 3.52
N ARG A 501 1.27 15.48 3.32
CA ARG A 501 1.85 16.05 2.09
C ARG A 501 1.61 15.18 0.86
N SER A 502 1.72 13.84 1.00
CA SER A 502 1.49 12.91 -0.10
C SER A 502 0.04 12.94 -0.56
N ALA A 503 -0.91 12.99 0.37
CA ALA A 503 -2.32 13.14 0.07
C ALA A 503 -2.59 14.41 -0.75
N LEU A 504 -2.00 15.55 -0.37
CA LEU A 504 -2.13 16.82 -1.11
C LEU A 504 -1.48 16.74 -2.50
N GLN A 505 -0.28 16.19 -2.60
CA GLN A 505 0.47 16.09 -3.86
C GLN A 505 -0.24 15.21 -4.89
N TYR A 506 -0.67 14.00 -4.50
CA TYR A 506 -1.35 13.09 -5.42
C TYR A 506 -2.75 13.58 -5.79
N ALA A 507 -3.48 14.17 -4.84
CA ALA A 507 -4.77 14.79 -5.11
C ALA A 507 -4.64 15.89 -6.17
N ALA A 508 -3.69 16.82 -5.99
CA ALA A 508 -3.48 17.93 -6.92
C ALA A 508 -2.98 17.46 -8.29
N SER A 509 -2.07 16.50 -8.33
CA SER A 509 -1.53 15.94 -9.57
C SER A 509 -2.63 15.40 -10.47
N ILE A 510 -3.45 14.48 -9.95
CA ILE A 510 -4.51 13.83 -10.73
C ILE A 510 -5.69 14.77 -10.98
N ALA A 511 -6.10 15.57 -9.98
CA ALA A 511 -7.14 16.58 -10.17
C ALA A 511 -6.75 17.61 -11.24
N GLY A 512 -5.48 18.04 -11.28
CA GLY A 512 -4.95 18.92 -12.32
C GLY A 512 -5.09 18.34 -13.73
N LEU A 513 -4.87 17.02 -13.90
CA LEU A 513 -5.07 16.34 -15.17
C LEU A 513 -6.57 16.32 -15.55
N MET A 514 -7.46 16.03 -14.59
CA MET A 514 -8.92 16.05 -14.82
C MET A 514 -9.42 17.45 -15.24
N ILE A 515 -8.93 18.51 -14.60
CA ILE A 515 -9.31 19.89 -14.91
C ILE A 515 -8.87 20.26 -16.34
N THR A 516 -7.72 19.77 -16.81
CA THR A 516 -7.17 20.04 -18.15
C THR A 516 -7.74 19.11 -19.23
N THR A 517 -8.56 18.14 -18.88
CA THR A 517 -9.16 17.20 -19.85
C THR A 517 -10.24 17.87 -20.68
N GLU A 518 -10.13 17.73 -22.02
CA GLU A 518 -11.10 18.26 -22.98
C GLU A 518 -11.89 17.16 -23.69
N CYS A 519 -11.32 15.97 -23.79
CA CYS A 519 -11.91 14.85 -24.53
C CYS A 519 -11.80 13.55 -23.76
N MET A 520 -12.85 12.74 -23.80
CA MET A 520 -12.88 11.39 -23.26
C MET A 520 -13.23 10.39 -24.36
N ILE A 521 -12.53 9.27 -24.39
CA ILE A 521 -12.69 8.23 -25.41
C ILE A 521 -12.85 6.88 -24.72
N THR A 522 -13.97 6.18 -25.03
CA THR A 522 -14.24 4.85 -24.48
C THR A 522 -14.70 3.88 -25.58
N GLU A 523 -14.72 2.60 -25.30
CA GLU A 523 -15.29 1.60 -26.20
C GLU A 523 -16.82 1.61 -26.11
N LEU A 524 -17.49 1.59 -27.26
CA LEU A 524 -18.93 1.36 -27.28
C LEU A 524 -19.26 0.04 -26.59
N PRO A 525 -20.37 -0.02 -25.82
CA PRO A 525 -20.87 -1.29 -25.31
C PRO A 525 -21.04 -2.26 -26.47
N LYS A 526 -20.58 -3.49 -26.32
CA LYS A 526 -20.97 -4.55 -27.26
C LYS A 526 -22.45 -4.75 -27.04
N GLU A 527 -23.27 -4.51 -28.10
CA GLU A 527 -24.62 -5.02 -28.09
C GLU A 527 -24.54 -6.55 -27.97
N ASP A 528 -25.01 -7.10 -26.88
CA ASP A 528 -25.29 -8.52 -26.78
C ASP A 528 -26.35 -8.84 -27.84
N LYS A 529 -25.90 -9.21 -29.02
CA LYS A 529 -26.80 -9.80 -30.00
C LYS A 529 -27.34 -11.07 -29.34
N PRO A 530 -28.66 -11.19 -29.15
CA PRO A 530 -29.18 -12.44 -28.65
C PRO A 530 -28.71 -13.52 -29.62
N GLU A 531 -28.01 -14.54 -29.08
CA GLU A 531 -27.76 -15.75 -29.86
C GLU A 531 -29.09 -16.23 -30.41
N VAL A 532 -29.29 -16.00 -31.71
CA VAL A 532 -30.40 -16.60 -32.46
C VAL A 532 -30.09 -18.09 -32.41
N GLY A 533 -30.74 -18.77 -31.49
CA GLY A 533 -30.70 -20.19 -31.37
C GLY A 533 -31.06 -20.78 -32.73
N GLY A 534 -30.08 -21.28 -33.45
CA GLY A 534 -30.27 -22.02 -34.67
C GLY A 534 -31.08 -23.25 -34.37
N GLY A 535 -32.41 -23.11 -34.48
CA GLY A 535 -33.33 -24.23 -34.48
C GLY A 535 -32.98 -25.12 -35.66
N ASN A 536 -32.31 -26.22 -35.38
CA ASN A 536 -32.10 -27.30 -36.33
C ASN A 536 -33.44 -28.02 -36.51
N MET A 537 -34.25 -27.57 -37.47
CA MET A 537 -35.36 -28.34 -38.02
C MET A 537 -34.80 -29.45 -38.89
N GLY A 538 -34.49 -30.58 -38.25
CA GLY A 538 -34.22 -31.83 -38.94
C GLY A 538 -35.42 -32.31 -39.72
N GLY A 539 -35.31 -32.26 -41.02
CA GLY A 539 -36.26 -32.83 -41.95
C GLY A 539 -36.40 -34.32 -41.79
N MET A 540 -37.63 -34.71 -41.67
CA MET A 540 -38.20 -36.07 -41.81
C MET A 540 -37.98 -36.53 -43.27
N GLY A 541 -37.53 -37.74 -43.47
CA GLY A 541 -37.63 -38.37 -44.77
C GLY A 541 -36.82 -39.63 -44.95
N GLY A 542 -37.48 -40.76 -45.08
CA GLY A 542 -37.04 -41.84 -45.92
C GLY A 542 -36.86 -43.22 -45.30
N MET A 543 -37.98 -43.90 -45.30
CA MET A 543 -38.17 -45.37 -45.23
C MET A 543 -37.32 -46.11 -46.28
N GLY A 544 -36.83 -47.28 -45.94
CA GLY A 544 -36.60 -48.33 -46.92
C GLY A 544 -35.43 -49.26 -46.70
N GLY A 545 -35.76 -50.51 -46.46
CA GLY A 545 -35.05 -51.64 -47.08
C GLY A 545 -34.26 -52.61 -46.21
N MET A 546 -34.97 -53.61 -45.79
CA MET A 546 -34.63 -55.06 -45.68
C MET A 546 -33.27 -55.50 -46.26
N GLY A 547 -32.67 -56.46 -45.57
CA GLY A 547 -31.75 -57.44 -46.18
C GLY A 547 -30.75 -58.06 -45.23
N ASN A 548 -31.11 -59.02 -44.54
CA ASN A 548 -30.67 -60.43 -44.40
C ASN A 548 -29.14 -60.75 -44.54
N MET A 549 -28.77 -61.67 -43.61
CA MET A 549 -27.73 -62.75 -43.69
C MET A 549 -26.26 -62.36 -43.42
N MET A 550 -25.69 -62.88 -42.47
CA MET A 550 -25.19 -64.09 -41.85
C MET A 550 -24.45 -63.73 -40.57
#